data_0c1e27a497c14114b0700827f9578e83
#
_entry.id   0c1e27a497c14114b0700827f9578e83
#
_cell.length_a   1.000
_cell.length_b   1.000
_cell.length_c   1.000
_cell.angle_alpha   90.00
_cell.angle_beta   90.00
_cell.angle_gamma   90.00
#
_symmetry.space_group_name_H-M   'P 1'
#
loop_
_entity.id
_entity.type
_entity.pdbx_description
1 polymer ?
#
loop_
_entity_poly.entity_id
_entity_poly.type
_entity_poly.pdbx_seq_one_letter_code
_entity_poly.pdbx_strand_id
1 'polypeptide(L)'
;MNSKGAATSATPTEVGDAGTTKASKTVATIVLAALAVFYLVNALLLPNAETDDGVGPKMFPLVVGIVLLCTTLLGIVSMLRGKADGRPVTGSELLHVLWGIVLFALFTASIFLIGFAEAAAIFSVLTTMTVFGVRLSLRKAVWVLFLGLIIGMILFLIFDVWLNVLLPVGWLEYLVFGGLGL
;
A
#
# COMPACT_ATOMS: atom_id res chain seq x y z
N MET A 1 -48.83 -33.69 -29.87
CA MET A 1 -47.62 -34.36 -30.36
C MET A 1 -46.64 -33.27 -30.74
N ASN A 2 -45.65 -33.01 -30.00
CA ASN A 2 -44.24 -33.01 -30.23
C ASN A 2 -43.51 -32.28 -29.10
N SER A 3 -43.04 -33.01 -28.14
CA SER A 3 -42.10 -32.59 -27.12
C SER A 3 -40.69 -32.51 -27.76
N LYS A 4 -40.04 -31.36 -27.75
CA LYS A 4 -38.59 -31.27 -27.93
C LYS A 4 -37.97 -30.77 -26.64
N GLY A 5 -37.38 -31.72 -25.90
CA GLY A 5 -36.51 -31.43 -24.80
C GLY A 5 -35.29 -30.65 -25.27
N ALA A 6 -35.10 -29.49 -24.71
CA ALA A 6 -33.85 -28.77 -24.80
C ALA A 6 -32.90 -29.31 -23.69
N ALA A 7 -32.00 -30.19 -24.08
CA ALA A 7 -30.86 -30.54 -23.26
C ALA A 7 -29.97 -29.30 -23.16
N THR A 8 -29.97 -28.70 -21.99
CA THR A 8 -28.97 -27.64 -21.62
C THR A 8 -27.63 -28.33 -21.50
N SER A 9 -26.82 -28.22 -22.55
CA SER A 9 -25.40 -28.58 -22.50
C SER A 9 -24.66 -27.58 -21.60
N ALA A 10 -24.43 -27.96 -20.38
CA ALA A 10 -23.47 -27.25 -19.51
C ALA A 10 -22.10 -27.27 -20.19
N THR A 11 -21.63 -26.11 -20.54
CA THR A 11 -20.29 -25.92 -21.14
C THR A 11 -19.22 -26.29 -20.12
N PRO A 12 -18.19 -27.07 -20.47
CA PRO A 12 -17.15 -27.54 -19.54
C PRO A 12 -16.19 -26.43 -19.04
N THR A 13 -16.38 -25.20 -19.47
CA THR A 13 -15.44 -24.08 -19.23
C THR A 13 -15.55 -23.44 -17.84
N GLU A 14 -16.68 -23.61 -17.13
CA GLU A 14 -16.87 -22.94 -15.83
C GLU A 14 -16.17 -23.62 -14.64
N VAL A 15 -15.90 -24.92 -14.72
CA VAL A 15 -15.31 -25.67 -13.59
C VAL A 15 -13.79 -25.45 -13.47
N GLY A 16 -13.12 -25.13 -14.58
CA GLY A 16 -11.68 -24.87 -14.59
C GLY A 16 -11.28 -23.53 -13.98
N ASP A 17 -12.13 -22.50 -14.12
CA ASP A 17 -11.81 -21.12 -13.73
C ASP A 17 -11.95 -20.87 -12.21
N ALA A 18 -12.91 -21.52 -11.56
CA ALA A 18 -13.11 -21.43 -10.11
C ALA A 18 -11.97 -22.06 -9.28
N GLY A 19 -11.34 -23.11 -9.80
CA GLY A 19 -10.21 -23.79 -9.15
C GLY A 19 -8.92 -22.95 -9.20
N THR A 20 -8.63 -22.37 -10.33
CA THR A 20 -7.44 -21.50 -10.54
C THR A 20 -7.52 -20.23 -9.71
N THR A 21 -8.70 -19.65 -9.57
CA THR A 21 -8.92 -18.43 -8.75
C THR A 21 -8.70 -18.69 -7.26
N LYS A 22 -9.15 -19.82 -6.73
CA LYS A 22 -8.94 -20.21 -5.32
C LYS A 22 -7.46 -20.45 -5.04
N ALA A 23 -6.78 -21.20 -5.90
CA ALA A 23 -5.36 -21.49 -5.76
C ALA A 23 -4.52 -20.20 -5.80
N SER A 24 -4.78 -19.28 -6.72
CA SER A 24 -4.07 -18.01 -6.83
C SER A 24 -4.24 -17.15 -5.58
N LYS A 25 -5.44 -17.06 -5.01
CA LYS A 25 -5.69 -16.34 -3.76
C LYS A 25 -4.97 -16.96 -2.57
N THR A 26 -4.99 -18.29 -2.49
CA THR A 26 -4.29 -19.02 -1.41
C THR A 26 -2.80 -18.75 -1.49
N VAL A 27 -2.20 -18.83 -2.66
CA VAL A 27 -0.78 -18.53 -2.86
C VAL A 27 -0.46 -17.08 -2.49
N ALA A 28 -1.25 -16.11 -2.97
CA ALA A 28 -1.03 -14.71 -2.63
C ALA A 28 -1.12 -14.46 -1.11
N THR A 29 -2.10 -15.06 -0.44
CA THR A 29 -2.25 -14.92 1.02
C THR A 29 -1.10 -15.54 1.79
N ILE A 30 -0.60 -16.70 1.34
CA ILE A 30 0.57 -17.36 1.96
C ILE A 30 1.83 -16.50 1.76
N VAL A 31 2.03 -15.96 0.56
CA VAL A 31 3.17 -15.06 0.28
C VAL A 31 3.11 -13.81 1.16
N LEU A 32 1.94 -13.17 1.28
CA LEU A 32 1.76 -12.02 2.17
C LEU A 32 2.00 -12.37 3.63
N ALA A 33 1.54 -13.54 4.09
CA ALA A 33 1.79 -14.01 5.45
C ALA A 33 3.29 -14.21 5.71
N ALA A 34 3.99 -14.85 4.77
CA ALA A 34 5.43 -15.07 4.86
C ALA A 34 6.19 -13.73 4.90
N LEU A 35 5.81 -12.77 4.06
CA LEU A 35 6.38 -11.42 4.06
C LEU A 35 6.11 -10.68 5.36
N ALA A 36 4.90 -10.77 5.91
CA ALA A 36 4.53 -10.15 7.18
C ALA A 36 5.38 -10.70 8.34
N VAL A 37 5.54 -12.02 8.41
CA VAL A 37 6.37 -12.68 9.41
C VAL A 37 7.85 -12.31 9.23
N PHE A 38 8.36 -12.36 8.00
CA PHE A 38 9.74 -11.98 7.68
C PHE A 38 10.02 -10.53 8.10
N TYR A 39 9.10 -9.61 7.77
CA TYR A 39 9.22 -8.21 8.15
C TYR A 39 9.23 -8.02 9.67
N LEU A 40 8.30 -8.69 10.38
CA LEU A 40 8.19 -8.59 11.84
C LEU A 40 9.43 -9.16 12.55
N VAL A 41 9.96 -10.30 12.07
CA VAL A 41 11.19 -10.88 12.60
C VAL A 41 12.36 -9.91 12.44
N ASN A 42 12.52 -9.31 11.25
CA ASN A 42 13.56 -8.31 11.02
C ASN A 42 13.37 -7.07 11.91
N ALA A 43 12.13 -6.61 12.11
CA ALA A 43 11.83 -5.50 13.01
C ALA A 43 12.19 -5.82 14.48
N LEU A 44 11.99 -7.06 14.92
CA LEU A 44 12.37 -7.51 16.27
C LEU A 44 13.89 -7.62 16.45
N LEU A 45 14.61 -7.94 15.39
CA LEU A 45 16.08 -8.05 15.40
C LEU A 45 16.80 -6.70 15.34
N LEU A 46 16.09 -5.59 15.06
CA LEU A 46 16.70 -4.26 15.10
C LEU A 46 17.23 -3.98 16.52
N PRO A 47 18.44 -3.43 16.63
CA PRO A 47 18.99 -3.02 17.92
C PRO A 47 18.10 -1.94 18.56
N ASN A 48 17.92 -2.03 19.87
CA ASN A 48 17.28 -0.97 20.63
C ASN A 48 18.24 0.22 20.66
N ALA A 49 17.98 1.26 19.89
CA ALA A 49 18.61 2.53 20.11
C ALA A 49 17.97 3.12 21.38
N GLU A 50 18.75 3.30 22.43
CA GLU A 50 18.31 4.03 23.61
C GLU A 50 18.15 5.49 23.21
N THR A 51 16.93 5.91 22.99
CA THR A 51 16.55 7.32 22.87
C THR A 51 15.96 7.75 24.21
N ASP A 52 16.34 8.92 24.69
CA ASP A 52 15.90 9.48 25.98
C ASP A 52 14.38 9.51 26.15
N ASP A 53 13.63 9.49 25.05
CA ASP A 53 12.15 9.56 25.03
C ASP A 53 11.47 8.17 25.03
N GLY A 54 12.20 7.06 25.12
CA GLY A 54 11.64 5.70 25.20
C GLY A 54 10.98 5.16 23.91
N VAL A 55 10.87 5.96 22.86
CA VAL A 55 10.31 5.58 21.56
C VAL A 55 11.44 5.52 20.53
N GLY A 56 12.12 4.39 20.46
CA GLY A 56 13.21 4.19 19.51
C GLY A 56 12.72 3.89 18.08
N PRO A 57 13.61 4.01 17.08
CA PRO A 57 13.32 3.78 15.65
C PRO A 57 12.76 2.37 15.36
N LYS A 58 12.88 1.43 16.27
CA LYS A 58 12.32 0.08 16.23
C LYS A 58 10.80 0.05 16.36
N MET A 59 10.20 1.01 17.05
CA MET A 59 8.74 0.99 17.33
C MET A 59 7.91 1.12 16.05
N PHE A 60 8.34 1.95 15.11
CA PHE A 60 7.60 2.11 13.85
C PHE A 60 7.55 0.82 13.02
N PRO A 61 8.67 0.16 12.69
CA PRO A 61 8.65 -1.13 12.00
C PRO A 61 7.84 -2.19 12.73
N LEU A 62 7.89 -2.21 14.06
CA LEU A 62 7.16 -3.18 14.87
C LEU A 62 5.64 -2.98 14.77
N VAL A 63 5.16 -1.74 14.89
CA VAL A 63 3.73 -1.41 14.72
C VAL A 63 3.25 -1.78 13.32
N VAL A 64 4.00 -1.41 12.28
CA VAL A 64 3.67 -1.76 10.89
C VAL A 64 3.62 -3.27 10.70
N GLY A 65 4.60 -4.01 11.25
CA GLY A 65 4.66 -5.47 11.17
C GLY A 65 3.46 -6.13 11.88
N ILE A 66 3.04 -5.63 13.04
CA ILE A 66 1.86 -6.12 13.75
C ILE A 66 0.59 -5.87 12.93
N VAL A 67 0.39 -4.67 12.41
CA VAL A 67 -0.76 -4.34 11.58
C VAL A 67 -0.81 -5.22 10.33
N LEU A 68 0.33 -5.41 9.66
CA LEU A 68 0.44 -6.28 8.49
C LEU A 68 0.11 -7.73 8.84
N LEU A 69 0.59 -8.25 9.95
CA LEU A 69 0.28 -9.59 10.43
C LEU A 69 -1.22 -9.74 10.76
N CYS A 70 -1.80 -8.79 11.48
CA CYS A 70 -3.23 -8.80 11.82
C CYS A 70 -4.11 -8.77 10.56
N THR A 71 -3.81 -7.91 9.59
CA THR A 71 -4.57 -7.84 8.34
C THR A 71 -4.45 -9.12 7.52
N THR A 72 -3.28 -9.75 7.50
CA THR A 72 -3.07 -11.03 6.81
C THR A 72 -3.81 -12.16 7.49
N LEU A 73 -3.81 -12.21 8.83
CA LEU A 73 -4.59 -13.19 9.61
C LEU A 73 -6.10 -13.04 9.37
N LEU A 74 -6.61 -11.81 9.33
CA LEU A 74 -8.01 -11.54 8.97
C LEU A 74 -8.33 -12.02 7.55
N GLY A 75 -7.41 -11.85 6.61
CA GLY A 75 -7.51 -12.39 5.25
C GLY A 75 -7.62 -13.93 5.24
N ILE A 76 -6.77 -14.61 6.00
CA ILE A 76 -6.81 -16.08 6.14
C ILE A 76 -8.13 -16.54 6.73
N VAL A 77 -8.58 -15.91 7.82
CA VAL A 77 -9.87 -16.23 8.47
C VAL A 77 -11.04 -16.01 7.51
N SER A 78 -11.03 -14.92 6.74
CA SER A 78 -12.05 -14.66 5.71
C SER A 78 -12.08 -15.73 4.63
N MET A 79 -10.92 -16.21 4.19
CA MET A 79 -10.79 -17.33 3.26
C MET A 79 -11.35 -18.64 3.83
N LEU A 80 -11.00 -18.98 5.07
CA LEU A 80 -11.46 -20.19 5.74
C LEU A 80 -12.98 -20.19 5.96
N ARG A 81 -13.56 -19.00 6.18
CA ARG A 81 -15.01 -18.84 6.34
C ARG A 81 -15.79 -18.83 5.02
N GLY A 82 -15.15 -19.04 3.89
CA GLY A 82 -15.81 -19.03 2.57
C GLY A 82 -16.37 -17.69 2.14
N LYS A 83 -16.06 -16.58 2.86
CA LYS A 83 -16.49 -15.22 2.54
C LYS A 83 -15.62 -14.52 1.50
N ALA A 84 -14.58 -15.20 1.03
CA ALA A 84 -13.69 -14.68 0.00
C ALA A 84 -14.29 -14.88 -1.40
N ASP A 85 -15.51 -14.36 -1.63
CA ASP A 85 -16.11 -14.21 -2.95
C ASP A 85 -15.34 -13.16 -3.75
N GLY A 86 -14.17 -13.54 -4.20
CA GLY A 86 -13.36 -12.67 -5.03
C GLY A 86 -13.56 -13.02 -6.48
N ARG A 87 -13.90 -12.02 -7.28
CA ARG A 87 -13.78 -12.05 -8.73
C ARG A 87 -12.39 -12.58 -9.14
N PRO A 88 -12.26 -13.33 -10.22
CA PRO A 88 -10.96 -13.61 -10.81
C PRO A 88 -10.27 -12.27 -11.13
N VAL A 89 -9.00 -12.16 -10.75
CA VAL A 89 -8.21 -10.95 -11.05
C VAL A 89 -8.02 -10.89 -12.56
N THR A 90 -8.57 -9.86 -13.18
CA THR A 90 -8.44 -9.65 -14.62
C THR A 90 -7.03 -9.12 -14.92
N GLY A 91 -6.49 -9.42 -16.11
CA GLY A 91 -5.16 -8.95 -16.51
C GLY A 91 -4.98 -7.42 -16.43
N SER A 92 -6.07 -6.65 -16.65
CA SER A 92 -6.08 -5.20 -16.45
C SER A 92 -5.91 -4.79 -14.98
N GLU A 93 -6.48 -5.55 -14.05
CA GLU A 93 -6.32 -5.29 -12.61
C GLU A 93 -4.88 -5.57 -12.15
N LEU A 94 -4.27 -6.64 -12.68
CA LEU A 94 -2.86 -6.93 -12.43
C LEU A 94 -1.94 -5.80 -12.94
N LEU A 95 -2.24 -5.25 -14.10
CA LEU A 95 -1.50 -4.12 -14.65
C LEU A 95 -1.61 -2.86 -13.77
N HIS A 96 -2.78 -2.59 -13.19
CA HIS A 96 -2.96 -1.49 -12.24
C HIS A 96 -2.15 -1.70 -10.94
N VAL A 97 -2.10 -2.94 -10.45
CA VAL A 97 -1.26 -3.28 -9.28
C VAL A 97 0.23 -3.09 -9.59
N LEU A 98 0.70 -3.61 -10.74
CA LEU A 98 2.08 -3.41 -11.18
C LEU A 98 2.42 -1.92 -11.34
N TRP A 99 1.51 -1.15 -11.92
CA TRP A 99 1.67 0.29 -12.05
C TRP A 99 1.75 0.99 -10.69
N GLY A 100 0.92 0.57 -9.74
CA GLY A 100 0.98 1.05 -8.35
C GLY A 100 2.34 0.76 -7.69
N ILE A 101 2.90 -0.43 -7.91
CA ILE A 101 4.24 -0.79 -7.41
C ILE A 101 5.32 0.09 -8.03
N VAL A 102 5.28 0.33 -9.35
CA VAL A 102 6.22 1.22 -10.03
C VAL A 102 6.12 2.65 -9.49
N LEU A 103 4.91 3.17 -9.33
CA LEU A 103 4.70 4.50 -8.74
C LEU A 103 5.24 4.59 -7.32
N PHE A 104 5.03 3.56 -6.50
CA PHE A 104 5.56 3.51 -5.14
C PHE A 104 7.10 3.46 -5.12
N ALA A 105 7.71 2.70 -6.02
CA ALA A 105 9.16 2.67 -6.17
C ALA A 105 9.72 4.04 -6.60
N LEU A 106 9.05 4.71 -7.54
CA LEU A 106 9.40 6.08 -7.95
C LEU A 106 9.23 7.07 -6.80
N PHE A 107 8.15 6.95 -6.03
CA PHE A 107 7.95 7.76 -4.82
C PHE A 107 9.11 7.59 -3.84
N THR A 108 9.46 6.34 -3.52
CA THR A 108 10.57 6.05 -2.60
C THR A 108 11.89 6.61 -3.10
N ALA A 109 12.18 6.49 -4.39
CA ALA A 109 13.39 7.09 -4.98
C ALA A 109 13.35 8.63 -4.95
N SER A 110 12.18 9.24 -5.18
CA SER A 110 12.04 10.70 -5.21
C SER A 110 12.21 11.35 -3.84
N ILE A 111 11.92 10.64 -2.75
CA ILE A 111 12.15 11.14 -1.37
C ILE A 111 13.61 11.61 -1.18
N PHE A 112 14.57 10.86 -1.72
CA PHE A 112 15.99 11.20 -1.59
C PHE A 112 16.42 12.38 -2.48
N LEU A 113 15.62 12.74 -3.47
CA LEU A 113 15.94 13.81 -4.45
C LEU A 113 15.30 15.13 -4.10
N ILE A 114 14.04 15.12 -3.65
CA ILE A 114 13.23 16.32 -3.48
C ILE A 114 12.67 16.50 -2.08
N GLY A 115 12.84 15.51 -1.19
CA GLY A 115 12.28 15.53 0.16
C GLY A 115 10.98 14.74 0.27
N PHE A 116 10.56 14.50 1.52
CA PHE A 116 9.41 13.63 1.81
C PHE A 116 8.06 14.28 1.47
N ALA A 117 7.83 15.53 1.89
CA ALA A 117 6.53 16.18 1.69
C ALA A 117 6.25 16.50 0.23
N GLU A 118 7.27 16.95 -0.51
CA GLU A 118 7.17 17.23 -1.95
C GLU A 118 6.91 15.93 -2.73
N ALA A 119 7.66 14.88 -2.41
CA ALA A 119 7.46 13.56 -3.01
C ALA A 119 6.04 13.05 -2.76
N ALA A 120 5.53 13.18 -1.53
CA ALA A 120 4.17 12.78 -1.16
C ALA A 120 3.10 13.57 -1.92
N ALA A 121 3.31 14.87 -2.11
CA ALA A 121 2.40 15.72 -2.88
C ALA A 121 2.31 15.28 -4.35
N ILE A 122 3.46 15.07 -4.99
CA ILE A 122 3.53 14.63 -6.40
C ILE A 122 2.93 13.22 -6.53
N PHE A 123 3.28 12.31 -5.63
CA PHE A 123 2.74 10.94 -5.61
C PHE A 123 1.22 10.91 -5.47
N SER A 124 0.64 11.78 -4.65
CA SER A 124 -0.82 11.89 -4.48
C SER A 124 -1.52 12.26 -5.78
N VAL A 125 -0.98 13.19 -6.55
CA VAL A 125 -1.52 13.59 -7.85
C VAL A 125 -1.38 12.45 -8.86
N LEU A 126 -0.19 11.86 -8.98
CA LEU A 126 0.09 10.77 -9.93
C LEU A 126 -0.79 9.55 -9.65
N THR A 127 -0.92 9.16 -8.39
CA THR A 127 -1.76 8.03 -7.99
C THR A 127 -3.24 8.30 -8.29
N THR A 128 -3.72 9.51 -8.01
CA THR A 128 -5.11 9.89 -8.30
C THR A 128 -5.40 9.84 -9.79
N MET A 129 -4.48 10.27 -10.64
CA MET A 129 -4.68 10.27 -12.10
C MET A 129 -4.54 8.88 -12.71
N THR A 130 -3.56 8.10 -12.27
CA THR A 130 -3.16 6.87 -12.97
C THR A 130 -3.79 5.62 -12.37
N VAL A 131 -3.79 5.49 -11.05
CA VAL A 131 -4.33 4.30 -10.37
C VAL A 131 -5.85 4.38 -10.24
N PHE A 132 -6.37 5.55 -9.82
CA PHE A 132 -7.81 5.75 -9.70
C PHE A 132 -8.49 6.18 -11.01
N GLY A 133 -7.71 6.46 -12.06
CA GLY A 133 -8.24 6.82 -13.38
C GLY A 133 -9.04 8.12 -13.40
N VAL A 134 -8.88 8.98 -12.40
CA VAL A 134 -9.63 10.23 -12.28
C VAL A 134 -9.01 11.30 -13.16
N ARG A 135 -9.79 11.81 -14.13
CA ARG A 135 -9.38 12.98 -14.91
C ARG A 135 -9.44 14.23 -14.03
N LEU A 136 -8.29 14.66 -13.57
CA LEU A 136 -8.19 15.88 -12.78
C LEU A 136 -8.19 17.11 -13.70
N SER A 137 -9.10 18.06 -13.45
CA SER A 137 -8.96 19.41 -13.98
C SER A 137 -7.82 20.11 -13.23
N LEU A 138 -7.19 21.12 -13.82
CA LEU A 138 -6.08 21.85 -13.22
C LEU A 138 -6.37 22.27 -11.76
N ARG A 139 -7.58 22.83 -11.53
CA ARG A 139 -8.02 23.22 -10.19
C ARG A 139 -8.06 22.05 -9.21
N LYS A 140 -8.56 20.89 -9.62
CA LYS A 140 -8.59 19.67 -8.77
C LYS A 140 -7.19 19.11 -8.53
N ALA A 141 -6.32 19.14 -9.54
CA ALA A 141 -4.93 18.69 -9.40
C ALA A 141 -4.18 19.55 -8.36
N VAL A 142 -4.35 20.87 -8.40
CA VAL A 142 -3.77 21.79 -7.40
C VAL A 142 -4.30 21.50 -5.99
N TRP A 143 -5.60 21.20 -5.84
CA TRP A 143 -6.16 20.83 -4.55
C TRP A 143 -5.61 19.49 -4.02
N VAL A 144 -5.48 18.49 -4.88
CA VAL A 144 -4.90 17.19 -4.50
C VAL A 144 -3.42 17.35 -4.12
N LEU A 145 -2.66 18.14 -4.88
CA LEU A 145 -1.27 18.45 -4.58
C LEU A 145 -1.13 19.16 -3.23
N PHE A 146 -1.95 20.18 -2.98
CA PHE A 146 -1.95 20.90 -1.72
C PHE A 146 -2.32 20.01 -0.53
N LEU A 147 -3.35 19.17 -0.68
CA LEU A 147 -3.73 18.19 0.34
C LEU A 147 -2.63 17.16 0.57
N GLY A 148 -2.02 16.65 -0.49
CA GLY A 148 -0.88 15.74 -0.41
C GLY A 148 0.32 16.36 0.30
N LEU A 149 0.58 17.65 0.07
CA LEU A 149 1.63 18.40 0.75
C LEU A 149 1.34 18.54 2.26
N ILE A 150 0.10 18.89 2.63
CA ILE A 150 -0.29 18.99 4.04
C ILE A 150 -0.13 17.65 4.75
N ILE A 151 -0.64 16.58 4.14
CA ILE A 151 -0.52 15.23 4.70
C ILE A 151 0.95 14.81 4.79
N GLY A 152 1.74 15.07 3.74
CA GLY A 152 3.18 14.81 3.72
C GLY A 152 3.90 15.55 4.83
N MET A 153 3.60 16.83 5.05
CA MET A 153 4.19 17.63 6.12
C MET A 153 3.80 17.13 7.52
N ILE A 154 2.55 16.74 7.72
CA ILE A 154 2.09 16.15 8.99
C ILE A 154 2.81 14.83 9.25
N LEU A 155 2.92 13.98 8.23
CA LEU A 155 3.65 12.72 8.35
C LEU A 155 5.13 12.97 8.60
N PHE A 156 5.76 13.92 7.90
CA PHE A 156 7.14 14.31 8.15
C PHE A 156 7.36 14.66 9.62
N LEU A 157 6.51 15.53 10.19
CA LEU A 157 6.58 15.90 11.60
C LEU A 157 6.42 14.70 12.55
N ILE A 158 5.50 13.81 12.24
CA ILE A 158 5.30 12.60 13.05
C ILE A 158 6.54 11.71 13.00
N PHE A 159 7.14 11.52 11.84
CA PHE A 159 8.31 10.66 11.69
C PHE A 159 9.58 11.29 12.24
N ASP A 160 9.82 12.57 11.95
CA ASP A 160 11.04 13.26 12.34
C ASP A 160 11.01 13.63 13.83
N VAL A 161 9.95 14.29 14.30
CA VAL A 161 9.87 14.80 15.68
C VAL A 161 9.43 13.72 16.68
N TRP A 162 8.43 12.92 16.32
CA TRP A 162 7.85 11.97 17.29
C TRP A 162 8.50 10.59 17.26
N LEU A 163 8.82 10.07 16.07
CA LEU A 163 9.50 8.78 15.95
C LEU A 163 11.03 8.89 15.86
N ASN A 164 11.57 10.10 15.81
CA ASN A 164 13.01 10.37 15.69
C ASN A 164 13.68 9.61 14.54
N VAL A 165 12.96 9.51 13.42
CA VAL A 165 13.42 8.88 12.17
C VAL A 165 13.89 9.98 11.25
N LEU A 166 15.20 10.03 11.00
CA LEU A 166 15.81 10.99 10.09
C LEU A 166 15.26 10.78 8.66
N LEU A 167 14.34 11.66 8.25
CA LEU A 167 13.84 11.71 6.88
C LEU A 167 14.67 12.69 6.06
N PRO A 168 14.85 12.43 4.75
CA PRO A 168 15.46 13.41 3.85
C PRO A 168 14.63 14.68 3.80
N VAL A 169 15.27 15.79 4.19
CA VAL A 169 14.64 17.13 4.21
C VAL A 169 14.63 17.70 2.81
N GLY A 170 13.45 18.08 2.33
CA GLY A 170 13.28 18.77 1.07
C GLY A 170 13.38 20.29 1.21
N TRP A 171 13.13 20.98 0.12
CA TRP A 171 13.21 22.42 0.09
C TRP A 171 12.13 23.10 0.92
N LEU A 172 10.92 22.54 0.94
CA LEU A 172 9.79 23.06 1.71
C LEU A 172 9.97 22.84 3.20
N GLU A 173 10.41 21.66 3.61
CA GLU A 173 10.71 21.37 5.01
C GLU A 173 11.83 22.29 5.51
N TYR A 174 12.89 22.49 4.70
CA TYR A 174 13.95 23.43 5.03
C TYR A 174 13.45 24.88 5.19
N LEU A 175 12.53 25.32 4.33
CA LEU A 175 11.97 26.67 4.39
C LEU A 175 11.08 26.86 5.62
N VAL A 176 10.33 25.85 6.02
CA VAL A 176 9.42 25.88 7.17
C VAL A 176 10.18 25.71 8.48
N PHE A 177 11.07 24.72 8.57
CA PHE A 177 11.75 24.35 9.82
C PHE A 177 13.14 24.96 9.95
N GLY A 178 13.90 25.15 8.87
CA GLY A 178 15.18 25.84 8.88
C GLY A 178 15.06 27.31 9.30
N GLY A 179 13.90 27.93 9.08
CA GLY A 179 13.57 29.27 9.60
C GLY A 179 13.19 29.29 11.08
N LEU A 180 12.83 28.14 11.65
CA LEU A 180 12.44 28.00 13.07
C LEU A 180 13.62 27.57 13.98
N GLY A 181 14.79 27.22 13.40
CA GLY A 181 15.97 26.81 14.16
C GLY A 181 15.80 25.49 14.91
N LEU A 182 14.90 24.60 14.40
CA LEU A 182 14.67 23.24 14.88
C LEU A 182 15.48 22.26 14.08
#